data_b15ef6f6b8ae93ebc419727ce6543233
#
_entry.id   b15ef6f6b8ae93ebc419727ce6543233
#
_cell.length_a   1.000
_cell.length_b   1.000
_cell.length_c   1.000
_cell.angle_alpha   90.00
_cell.angle_beta   90.00
_cell.angle_gamma   90.00
#
_symmetry.space_group_name_H-M   'P 1'
#
loop_
_entity.id
_entity.type
_entity.pdbx_description
1 polymer ?
#
loop_
_entity_poly.entity_id
_entity_poly.type
_entity_poly.pdbx_seq_one_letter_code
_entity_poly.pdbx_strand_id
1 'polypeptide(L)'
;MASTYTNNSGLEKIGSGEQAGTWGDTTNNNLDIIDRTVNGVLTLTISGNTTLTASDGTLSNGHYKIVILSGTPATAFNLTIDPNDQQKWYIFKNSTGQTATIKQGGGSGTTVSIINGTTKIVYADGTGSNANVALVPTDLINDTTPQLGGDLDTNGNSILFGSSKWAIELDTGDNDLLFKYNGTTVFKLASSGAVTSADNITAFGTP
;
A
#
# COMPACT_ATOMS: atom_id res chain seq x y z
N MET A 1 -21.58 -37.05 5.56
CA MET A 1 -21.13 -36.28 4.36
C MET A 1 -19.86 -35.55 4.80
N ALA A 2 -18.74 -35.67 4.07
CA ALA A 2 -17.47 -35.09 4.49
C ALA A 2 -17.56 -33.56 4.65
N SER A 3 -16.86 -33.02 5.65
CA SER A 3 -16.71 -31.59 5.84
C SER A 3 -16.13 -30.94 4.58
N THR A 4 -16.49 -29.70 4.32
CA THR A 4 -15.94 -28.84 3.25
C THR A 4 -15.52 -27.51 3.85
N TYR A 5 -14.85 -26.66 3.05
CA TYR A 5 -14.36 -25.37 3.55
C TYR A 5 -14.95 -24.20 2.75
N THR A 6 -14.94 -23.01 3.33
CA THR A 6 -15.26 -21.79 2.61
C THR A 6 -14.07 -21.37 1.74
N ASN A 7 -14.36 -20.88 0.53
CA ASN A 7 -13.33 -20.64 -0.50
C ASN A 7 -12.25 -19.61 -0.11
N ASN A 8 -12.60 -18.59 0.68
CA ASN A 8 -11.68 -17.47 0.94
C ASN A 8 -11.06 -17.47 2.34
N SER A 9 -11.76 -17.96 3.35
CA SER A 9 -11.28 -17.94 4.72
C SER A 9 -10.98 -19.32 5.29
N GLY A 10 -11.20 -20.39 4.51
CA GLY A 10 -10.93 -21.75 4.95
C GLY A 10 -11.75 -22.19 6.18
N LEU A 11 -12.95 -21.60 6.41
CA LEU A 11 -13.82 -21.99 7.51
C LEU A 11 -14.42 -23.37 7.23
N GLU A 12 -14.34 -24.28 8.19
CA GLU A 12 -14.89 -25.60 8.04
C GLU A 12 -16.43 -25.56 8.11
N LYS A 13 -17.06 -26.12 7.07
CA LYS A 13 -18.50 -26.43 7.03
C LYS A 13 -18.67 -27.88 7.41
N ILE A 14 -19.06 -28.13 8.67
CA ILE A 14 -19.22 -29.47 9.23
C ILE A 14 -20.26 -30.24 8.41
N GLY A 15 -19.90 -31.43 7.96
CA GLY A 15 -20.83 -32.33 7.25
C GLY A 15 -21.92 -32.86 8.18
N SER A 16 -23.12 -33.07 7.65
CA SER A 16 -24.23 -33.63 8.44
C SER A 16 -23.88 -35.02 8.99
N GLY A 17 -23.99 -35.18 10.30
CA GLY A 17 -23.66 -36.41 11.02
C GLY A 17 -22.20 -36.60 11.36
N GLU A 18 -21.33 -35.63 11.03
CA GLU A 18 -19.90 -35.67 11.40
C GLU A 18 -19.65 -34.95 12.73
N GLN A 19 -18.44 -35.19 13.26
CA GLN A 19 -17.88 -34.52 14.44
C GLN A 19 -18.74 -34.65 15.70
N ALA A 20 -19.38 -35.80 15.90
CA ALA A 20 -20.12 -36.11 17.13
C ALA A 20 -19.15 -35.99 18.35
N GLY A 21 -19.42 -34.99 19.22
CA GLY A 21 -18.61 -34.68 20.40
C GLY A 21 -17.47 -33.68 20.15
N THR A 22 -17.12 -33.32 18.92
CA THR A 22 -16.03 -32.36 18.58
C THR A 22 -16.49 -31.16 17.76
N TRP A 23 -17.76 -31.10 17.35
CA TRP A 23 -18.30 -29.98 16.56
C TRP A 23 -18.11 -28.61 17.23
N GLY A 24 -18.09 -28.59 18.59
CA GLY A 24 -17.85 -27.38 19.36
C GLY A 24 -16.44 -26.82 19.14
N ASP A 25 -15.44 -27.69 19.07
CA ASP A 25 -14.04 -27.30 18.83
C ASP A 25 -13.90 -26.71 17.41
N THR A 26 -14.50 -27.34 16.41
CA THR A 26 -14.52 -26.82 15.03
C THR A 26 -15.24 -25.48 14.95
N THR A 27 -16.38 -25.33 15.64
CA THR A 27 -17.12 -24.07 15.67
C THR A 27 -16.29 -22.95 16.32
N ASN A 28 -15.65 -23.24 17.46
CA ASN A 28 -14.79 -22.27 18.14
C ASN A 28 -13.57 -21.88 17.29
N ASN A 29 -12.93 -22.85 16.66
CA ASN A 29 -11.82 -22.58 15.73
C ASN A 29 -12.26 -21.69 14.53
N ASN A 30 -13.43 -21.93 13.98
CA ASN A 30 -14.02 -21.08 12.93
C ASN A 30 -14.27 -19.65 13.43
N LEU A 31 -14.76 -19.48 14.66
CA LEU A 31 -14.95 -18.16 15.28
C LEU A 31 -13.61 -17.44 15.46
N ASP A 32 -12.56 -18.15 15.89
CA ASP A 32 -11.21 -17.61 16.03
C ASP A 32 -10.62 -17.19 14.65
N ILE A 33 -10.88 -17.97 13.60
CA ILE A 33 -10.50 -17.59 12.23
C ILE A 33 -11.22 -16.33 11.79
N ILE A 34 -12.54 -16.23 12.07
CA ILE A 34 -13.34 -15.05 11.73
C ILE A 34 -12.79 -13.81 12.46
N ASP A 35 -12.59 -13.89 13.79
CA ASP A 35 -12.06 -12.78 14.58
C ASP A 35 -10.71 -12.31 14.05
N ARG A 36 -9.79 -13.25 13.79
CA ARG A 36 -8.48 -12.95 13.21
C ARG A 36 -8.58 -12.29 11.83
N THR A 37 -9.50 -12.76 10.98
CA THR A 37 -9.70 -12.23 9.63
C THR A 37 -10.30 -10.82 9.65
N VAL A 38 -11.10 -10.49 10.64
CA VAL A 38 -11.77 -9.18 10.76
C VAL A 38 -10.87 -8.17 11.49
N ASN A 39 -10.30 -8.55 12.63
CA ASN A 39 -9.64 -7.62 13.56
C ASN A 39 -8.16 -7.94 13.83
N GLY A 40 -7.65 -9.07 13.33
CA GLY A 40 -6.33 -9.56 13.70
C GLY A 40 -5.18 -8.69 13.17
N VAL A 41 -4.21 -8.42 14.04
CA VAL A 41 -2.93 -7.77 13.74
C VAL A 41 -1.79 -8.73 14.00
N LEU A 42 -0.94 -8.96 13.01
CA LEU A 42 0.27 -9.78 13.09
C LEU A 42 1.51 -8.91 12.97
N THR A 43 2.46 -9.07 13.88
CA THR A 43 3.85 -8.63 13.65
C THR A 43 4.65 -9.85 13.19
N LEU A 44 5.11 -9.82 11.94
CA LEU A 44 5.84 -10.91 11.30
C LEU A 44 7.31 -10.53 11.17
N THR A 45 8.18 -11.30 11.81
CA THR A 45 9.64 -11.10 11.72
C THR A 45 10.16 -11.70 10.43
N ILE A 46 10.76 -10.86 9.59
CA ILE A 46 11.28 -11.18 8.27
C ILE A 46 12.80 -11.31 8.34
N SER A 47 13.32 -12.42 7.85
CA SER A 47 14.76 -12.67 7.61
C SER A 47 15.10 -12.86 6.14
N GLY A 48 14.08 -13.00 5.26
CA GLY A 48 14.20 -13.22 3.83
C GLY A 48 12.85 -13.53 3.22
N ASN A 49 12.81 -14.21 2.09
CA ASN A 49 11.54 -14.63 1.47
C ASN A 49 10.69 -15.43 2.46
N THR A 50 9.43 -15.07 2.57
CA THR A 50 8.50 -15.60 3.57
C THR A 50 7.14 -15.87 2.94
N THR A 51 6.43 -16.89 3.47
CA THR A 51 5.06 -17.23 3.04
C THR A 51 4.08 -16.91 4.16
N LEU A 52 2.98 -16.26 3.79
CA LEU A 52 1.83 -15.98 4.62
C LEU A 52 0.73 -16.96 4.23
N THR A 53 0.58 -18.03 5.02
CA THR A 53 -0.31 -19.15 4.67
C THR A 53 -1.65 -19.03 5.39
N ALA A 54 -2.76 -19.24 4.66
CA ALA A 54 -4.10 -19.36 5.19
C ALA A 54 -4.62 -20.79 4.95
N SER A 55 -4.38 -21.66 5.90
CA SER A 55 -4.76 -23.08 5.82
C SER A 55 -6.24 -23.28 6.14
N ASP A 56 -6.89 -24.17 5.41
CA ASP A 56 -8.28 -24.58 5.66
C ASP A 56 -8.42 -25.19 7.06
N GLY A 57 -9.46 -24.78 7.79
CA GLY A 57 -9.81 -25.27 9.10
C GLY A 57 -8.74 -25.09 10.18
N THR A 58 -7.69 -24.27 9.94
CA THR A 58 -6.59 -24.11 10.87
C THR A 58 -6.22 -22.64 11.03
N LEU A 59 -6.12 -22.16 12.28
CA LEU A 59 -5.61 -20.84 12.60
C LEU A 59 -4.19 -20.66 12.06
N SER A 60 -3.99 -19.74 11.12
CA SER A 60 -2.71 -19.52 10.48
C SER A 60 -2.42 -18.03 10.24
N ASN A 61 -1.17 -17.71 9.87
CA ASN A 61 -0.72 -16.33 9.73
C ASN A 61 -1.41 -15.57 8.59
N GLY A 62 -1.85 -16.27 7.54
CA GLY A 62 -2.56 -15.67 6.42
C GLY A 62 -3.99 -15.25 6.72
N HIS A 63 -4.53 -15.52 7.91
CA HIS A 63 -5.84 -15.06 8.35
C HIS A 63 -5.81 -13.63 8.93
N TYR A 64 -4.65 -13.09 9.28
CA TYR A 64 -4.58 -11.74 9.83
C TYR A 64 -4.91 -10.67 8.80
N LYS A 65 -5.67 -9.66 9.21
CA LYS A 65 -6.05 -8.53 8.37
C LYS A 65 -4.91 -7.52 8.20
N ILE A 66 -4.22 -7.22 9.29
CA ILE A 66 -3.11 -6.26 9.32
C ILE A 66 -1.83 -7.05 9.59
N VAL A 67 -0.83 -6.86 8.72
CA VAL A 67 0.46 -7.52 8.84
C VAL A 67 1.57 -6.46 8.88
N ILE A 68 2.25 -6.38 10.02
CA ILE A 68 3.40 -5.52 10.23
C ILE A 68 4.65 -6.37 9.96
N LEU A 69 5.36 -6.06 8.88
CA LEU A 69 6.62 -6.70 8.54
C LEU A 69 7.72 -6.03 9.34
N SER A 70 8.41 -6.80 10.18
CA SER A 70 9.50 -6.36 11.04
C SER A 70 10.75 -7.22 10.80
N GLY A 71 11.86 -6.93 11.49
CA GLY A 71 13.12 -7.63 11.29
C GLY A 71 14.06 -6.90 10.34
N THR A 72 15.19 -7.53 10.02
CA THR A 72 16.29 -6.92 9.26
C THR A 72 16.80 -7.86 8.15
N PRO A 73 15.99 -8.16 7.11
CA PRO A 73 16.46 -8.96 5.99
C PRO A 73 17.61 -8.24 5.29
N ALA A 74 18.59 -9.01 4.80
CA ALA A 74 19.79 -8.45 4.17
C ALA A 74 19.51 -7.75 2.83
N THR A 75 18.45 -8.18 2.13
CA THR A 75 18.05 -7.67 0.80
C THR A 75 16.54 -7.54 0.70
N ALA A 76 16.06 -6.95 -0.39
CA ALA A 76 14.64 -6.98 -0.75
C ALA A 76 14.15 -8.45 -0.82
N PHE A 77 12.90 -8.67 -0.45
CA PHE A 77 12.32 -10.01 -0.28
C PHE A 77 10.91 -10.11 -0.84
N ASN A 78 10.50 -11.36 -1.09
CA ASN A 78 9.13 -11.67 -1.45
C ASN A 78 8.33 -12.13 -0.23
N LEU A 79 7.14 -11.59 -0.05
CA LEU A 79 6.09 -12.13 0.81
C LEU A 79 5.04 -12.80 -0.07
N THR A 80 4.95 -14.12 0.02
CA THR A 80 4.02 -14.90 -0.78
C THR A 80 2.74 -15.15 0.03
N ILE A 81 1.58 -14.77 -0.49
CA ILE A 81 0.26 -15.12 0.04
C ILE A 81 -0.10 -16.51 -0.52
N ASP A 82 -0.43 -17.43 0.36
CA ASP A 82 -0.77 -18.82 0.02
C ASP A 82 -2.03 -19.25 0.80
N PRO A 83 -2.94 -20.02 0.20
CA PRO A 83 -2.94 -20.52 -1.16
C PRO A 83 -3.29 -19.45 -2.23
N ASN A 84 -3.10 -19.82 -3.49
CA ASN A 84 -3.29 -18.92 -4.63
C ASN A 84 -4.72 -18.86 -5.18
N ASP A 85 -5.64 -19.60 -4.61
CA ASP A 85 -7.05 -19.71 -4.99
C ASP A 85 -8.02 -19.02 -3.99
N GLN A 86 -7.47 -18.33 -2.97
CA GLN A 86 -8.24 -17.58 -2.01
C GLN A 86 -8.20 -16.08 -2.31
N GLN A 87 -9.36 -15.44 -2.36
CA GLN A 87 -9.50 -13.99 -2.45
C GLN A 87 -9.34 -13.38 -1.07
N LYS A 88 -8.42 -12.43 -0.93
CA LYS A 88 -8.12 -11.76 0.34
C LYS A 88 -7.69 -10.32 0.12
N TRP A 89 -7.88 -9.49 1.13
CA TRP A 89 -7.28 -8.19 1.19
C TRP A 89 -6.57 -7.97 2.52
N TYR A 90 -5.47 -7.22 2.48
CA TYR A 90 -4.58 -6.99 3.60
C TYR A 90 -4.19 -5.53 3.72
N ILE A 91 -3.84 -5.13 4.93
CA ILE A 91 -3.12 -3.91 5.22
C ILE A 91 -1.70 -4.33 5.61
N PHE A 92 -0.71 -4.03 4.76
CA PHE A 92 0.69 -4.30 5.06
C PHE A 92 1.41 -3.03 5.47
N LYS A 93 2.09 -3.06 6.62
CA LYS A 93 3.06 -2.04 7.04
C LYS A 93 4.45 -2.64 6.94
N ASN A 94 5.35 -2.02 6.17
CA ASN A 94 6.73 -2.48 6.05
C ASN A 94 7.66 -1.65 6.94
N SER A 95 8.31 -2.31 7.91
CA SER A 95 9.26 -1.71 8.87
C SER A 95 10.58 -2.52 8.91
N THR A 96 11.01 -3.10 7.76
CA THR A 96 12.15 -4.04 7.70
C THR A 96 13.46 -3.41 7.25
N GLY A 97 13.47 -2.14 6.80
CA GLY A 97 14.62 -1.52 6.16
C GLY A 97 14.79 -1.85 4.67
N GLN A 98 14.06 -2.83 4.12
CA GLN A 98 14.14 -3.30 2.75
C GLN A 98 12.79 -3.21 2.04
N THR A 99 12.77 -3.33 0.72
CA THR A 99 11.51 -3.41 -0.05
C THR A 99 10.92 -4.81 0.04
N ALA A 100 9.63 -4.90 0.38
CA ALA A 100 8.83 -6.12 0.34
C ALA A 100 8.05 -6.18 -0.98
N THR A 101 8.16 -7.28 -1.73
CA THR A 101 7.32 -7.56 -2.89
C THR A 101 6.24 -8.55 -2.49
N ILE A 102 4.99 -8.11 -2.49
CA ILE A 102 3.84 -8.94 -2.17
C ILE A 102 3.35 -9.63 -3.43
N LYS A 103 3.22 -10.94 -3.38
CA LYS A 103 2.69 -11.75 -4.48
C LYS A 103 1.74 -12.82 -3.95
N GLN A 104 0.86 -13.34 -4.76
CA GLN A 104 0.09 -14.54 -4.45
C GLN A 104 0.77 -15.77 -5.06
N GLY A 105 0.72 -16.91 -4.35
CA GLY A 105 1.55 -18.07 -4.60
C GLY A 105 1.56 -18.60 -6.03
N GLY A 106 2.68 -19.18 -6.42
CA GLY A 106 2.84 -20.05 -7.59
C GLY A 106 2.80 -19.41 -8.97
N GLY A 107 2.56 -18.08 -9.11
CA GLY A 107 2.20 -17.55 -10.40
C GLY A 107 3.07 -16.46 -10.98
N SER A 108 2.78 -16.16 -12.24
CA SER A 108 3.26 -15.00 -13.01
C SER A 108 2.35 -13.79 -12.89
N GLY A 109 1.42 -13.76 -11.92
CA GLY A 109 0.51 -12.65 -11.68
C GLY A 109 1.22 -11.36 -11.25
N THR A 110 0.50 -10.26 -11.26
CA THR A 110 1.01 -8.96 -10.81
C THR A 110 1.36 -8.96 -9.33
N THR A 111 2.31 -8.13 -8.96
CA THR A 111 2.81 -7.99 -7.59
C THR A 111 2.77 -6.55 -7.14
N VAL A 112 2.79 -6.32 -5.83
CA VAL A 112 2.83 -4.98 -5.24
C VAL A 112 4.10 -4.83 -4.42
N SER A 113 4.91 -3.81 -4.71
CA SER A 113 6.07 -3.44 -3.91
C SER A 113 5.68 -2.47 -2.80
N ILE A 114 6.11 -2.78 -1.57
CA ILE A 114 5.94 -1.94 -0.38
C ILE A 114 7.32 -1.53 0.11
N ILE A 115 7.67 -0.26 -0.07
CA ILE A 115 8.96 0.27 0.40
C ILE A 115 8.97 0.38 1.92
N ASN A 116 10.17 0.36 2.52
CA ASN A 116 10.32 0.54 3.96
C ASN A 116 9.66 1.83 4.45
N GLY A 117 9.05 1.77 5.62
CA GLY A 117 8.37 2.91 6.26
C GLY A 117 6.95 3.19 5.75
N THR A 118 6.46 2.46 4.73
CA THR A 118 5.12 2.70 4.16
C THR A 118 4.10 1.64 4.54
N THR A 119 2.83 2.03 4.46
CA THR A 119 1.67 1.15 4.64
C THR A 119 0.86 1.15 3.36
N LYS A 120 0.44 -0.03 2.88
CA LYS A 120 -0.41 -0.17 1.70
C LYS A 120 -1.55 -1.14 1.94
N ILE A 121 -2.68 -0.87 1.32
CA ILE A 121 -3.83 -1.78 1.24
C ILE A 121 -3.74 -2.51 -0.09
N VAL A 122 -3.74 -3.83 -0.06
CA VAL A 122 -3.66 -4.66 -1.25
C VAL A 122 -4.74 -5.73 -1.24
N TYR A 123 -5.15 -6.20 -2.41
CA TYR A 123 -5.98 -7.39 -2.53
C TYR A 123 -5.33 -8.44 -3.42
N ALA A 124 -5.56 -9.69 -3.09
CA ALA A 124 -5.17 -10.87 -3.84
C ALA A 124 -6.45 -11.47 -4.47
N ASP A 125 -6.44 -11.75 -5.76
CA ASP A 125 -7.64 -12.12 -6.53
C ASP A 125 -7.98 -13.61 -6.53
N GLY A 126 -7.06 -14.47 -6.05
CA GLY A 126 -7.30 -15.90 -5.90
C GLY A 126 -7.55 -16.65 -7.22
N THR A 127 -6.97 -16.21 -8.33
CA THR A 127 -7.23 -16.79 -9.66
C THR A 127 -6.34 -17.99 -10.00
N GLY A 128 -5.69 -18.60 -9.00
CA GLY A 128 -4.87 -19.79 -9.18
C GLY A 128 -3.47 -19.48 -9.68
N SER A 129 -3.00 -20.20 -10.73
CA SER A 129 -1.62 -20.06 -11.24
C SER A 129 -1.27 -18.65 -11.73
N ASN A 130 -2.25 -17.81 -12.06
CA ASN A 130 -2.08 -16.42 -12.49
C ASN A 130 -2.59 -15.43 -11.45
N ALA A 131 -2.69 -15.84 -10.20
CA ALA A 131 -3.23 -14.99 -9.12
C ALA A 131 -2.44 -13.70 -8.99
N ASN A 132 -3.17 -12.59 -8.94
CA ASN A 132 -2.64 -11.24 -8.91
C ASN A 132 -2.74 -10.65 -7.50
N VAL A 133 -1.77 -9.80 -7.18
CA VAL A 133 -1.88 -8.84 -6.08
C VAL A 133 -1.94 -7.44 -6.66
N ALA A 134 -2.95 -6.68 -6.27
CA ALA A 134 -3.15 -5.32 -6.72
C ALA A 134 -3.29 -4.35 -5.55
N LEU A 135 -2.87 -3.12 -5.77
CA LEU A 135 -3.00 -2.03 -4.81
C LEU A 135 -4.45 -1.53 -4.81
N VAL A 136 -5.02 -1.29 -3.63
CA VAL A 136 -6.22 -0.46 -3.51
C VAL A 136 -5.74 1.00 -3.60
N PRO A 137 -6.11 1.74 -4.64
CA PRO A 137 -5.66 3.13 -4.80
C PRO A 137 -6.13 3.97 -3.63
N THR A 138 -5.20 4.70 -3.02
CA THR A 138 -5.48 5.71 -1.98
C THR A 138 -5.04 7.09 -2.45
N ASP A 139 -4.85 7.25 -3.76
CA ASP A 139 -4.26 8.44 -4.36
C ASP A 139 -5.28 9.57 -4.55
N LEU A 140 -4.82 10.79 -4.34
CA LEU A 140 -5.55 12.03 -4.64
C LEU A 140 -5.96 12.17 -6.11
N ILE A 141 -5.36 11.37 -7.01
CA ILE A 141 -5.68 11.40 -8.45
C ILE A 141 -7.15 11.09 -8.77
N ASN A 142 -7.82 10.37 -7.86
CA ASN A 142 -9.24 10.04 -8.01
C ASN A 142 -10.17 11.07 -7.35
N ASP A 143 -9.63 12.04 -6.63
CA ASP A 143 -10.39 13.13 -6.03
C ASP A 143 -10.43 14.30 -7.02
N THR A 144 -11.60 14.57 -7.58
CA THR A 144 -11.81 15.67 -8.53
C THR A 144 -11.87 17.04 -7.86
N THR A 145 -11.94 17.07 -6.52
CA THR A 145 -12.01 18.31 -5.71
C THR A 145 -11.14 18.21 -4.44
N PRO A 146 -9.84 17.90 -4.56
CA PRO A 146 -8.99 17.67 -3.41
C PRO A 146 -8.89 18.93 -2.54
N GLN A 147 -9.15 18.77 -1.23
CA GLN A 147 -9.00 19.83 -0.23
C GLN A 147 -7.88 19.45 0.73
N LEU A 148 -6.93 20.36 0.92
CA LEU A 148 -5.89 20.21 1.91
C LEU A 148 -6.37 20.83 3.22
N GLY A 149 -6.39 20.04 4.29
CA GLY A 149 -6.77 20.49 5.65
C GLY A 149 -5.69 21.34 6.35
N GLY A 150 -4.59 21.65 5.67
CA GLY A 150 -3.45 22.41 6.16
C GLY A 150 -2.55 22.86 5.02
N ASP A 151 -1.35 23.36 5.35
CA ASP A 151 -0.38 23.81 4.37
C ASP A 151 0.09 22.66 3.46
N LEU A 152 0.33 22.95 2.17
CA LEU A 152 0.94 22.01 1.23
C LEU A 152 2.47 22.06 1.39
N ASP A 153 3.04 21.10 2.11
CA ASP A 153 4.48 20.84 2.07
C ASP A 153 4.80 19.98 0.84
N THR A 154 5.48 20.58 -0.14
CA THR A 154 5.88 19.87 -1.37
C THR A 154 7.11 18.97 -1.18
N ASN A 155 7.69 18.93 0.03
CA ASN A 155 8.89 18.14 0.36
C ASN A 155 10.03 18.36 -0.66
N GLY A 156 10.24 19.61 -1.08
CA GLY A 156 11.26 19.99 -2.05
C GLY A 156 10.92 19.70 -3.51
N ASN A 157 9.71 19.21 -3.80
CA ASN A 157 9.27 18.99 -5.18
C ASN A 157 8.59 20.24 -5.76
N SER A 158 8.60 20.36 -7.08
CA SER A 158 7.91 21.45 -7.80
C SER A 158 6.41 21.24 -7.82
N ILE A 159 5.64 22.33 -7.82
CA ILE A 159 4.22 22.32 -8.21
C ILE A 159 4.17 22.48 -9.73
N LEU A 160 3.64 21.48 -10.44
CA LEU A 160 3.58 21.45 -11.91
C LEU A 160 2.16 21.77 -12.40
N PHE A 161 2.06 22.59 -13.42
CA PHE A 161 0.81 22.91 -14.10
C PHE A 161 0.89 22.46 -15.57
N GLY A 162 -0.09 21.65 -15.99
CA GLY A 162 -0.28 21.26 -17.40
C GLY A 162 0.99 20.67 -18.04
N SER A 163 1.17 19.37 -17.96
CA SER A 163 2.25 18.62 -18.63
C SER A 163 3.65 19.23 -18.50
N SER A 164 3.99 19.71 -17.31
CA SER A 164 5.32 20.27 -16.94
C SER A 164 5.69 21.59 -17.64
N LYS A 165 4.72 22.30 -18.25
CA LYS A 165 5.03 23.58 -18.89
C LYS A 165 5.29 24.70 -17.90
N TRP A 166 4.44 24.84 -16.89
CA TRP A 166 4.62 25.78 -15.80
C TRP A 166 4.98 25.05 -14.51
N ALA A 167 5.91 25.58 -13.76
CA ALA A 167 6.30 25.08 -12.46
C ALA A 167 6.50 26.22 -11.46
N ILE A 168 6.19 25.95 -10.20
CA ILE A 168 6.63 26.74 -9.04
C ILE A 168 7.54 25.82 -8.24
N GLU A 169 8.77 26.24 -7.98
CA GLU A 169 9.74 25.43 -7.25
C GLU A 169 10.62 26.28 -6.32
N LEU A 170 11.19 25.65 -5.31
CA LEU A 170 12.22 26.24 -4.47
C LEU A 170 13.58 25.93 -5.09
N ASP A 171 14.40 26.97 -5.35
CA ASP A 171 15.83 26.80 -5.61
C ASP A 171 16.53 26.47 -4.29
N THR A 172 16.93 25.22 -4.13
CA THR A 172 17.57 24.74 -2.88
C THR A 172 18.99 25.28 -2.69
N GLY A 173 19.61 25.86 -3.72
CA GLY A 173 20.94 26.49 -3.61
C GLY A 173 20.88 27.84 -2.93
N ASP A 174 19.93 28.69 -3.33
CA ASP A 174 19.80 30.08 -2.89
C ASP A 174 18.55 30.33 -2.04
N ASN A 175 17.67 29.33 -1.88
CA ASN A 175 16.35 29.43 -1.24
C ASN A 175 15.43 30.47 -1.91
N ASP A 176 15.53 30.58 -3.23
CA ASP A 176 14.69 31.49 -4.02
C ASP A 176 13.44 30.76 -4.52
N LEU A 177 12.32 31.50 -4.60
CA LEU A 177 11.08 30.95 -5.22
C LEU A 177 11.11 31.25 -6.72
N LEU A 178 11.06 30.18 -7.53
CA LEU A 178 11.14 30.24 -8.99
C LEU A 178 9.82 29.93 -9.64
N PHE A 179 9.44 30.73 -10.65
CA PHE A 179 8.38 30.44 -11.58
C PHE A 179 9.03 30.10 -12.92
N LYS A 180 8.77 28.91 -13.43
CA LYS A 180 9.40 28.39 -14.65
C LYS A 180 8.38 28.12 -15.75
N TYR A 181 8.79 28.33 -17.00
CA TYR A 181 8.07 27.91 -18.20
C TYR A 181 9.00 27.05 -19.08
N ASN A 182 8.60 25.83 -19.42
CA ASN A 182 9.43 24.85 -20.14
C ASN A 182 10.84 24.71 -19.54
N GLY A 183 10.94 24.65 -18.22
CA GLY A 183 12.22 24.49 -17.49
C GLY A 183 13.04 25.77 -17.34
N THR A 184 12.66 26.88 -18.00
CA THR A 184 13.36 28.16 -17.90
C THR A 184 12.71 29.05 -16.84
N THR A 185 13.49 29.64 -15.94
CA THR A 185 12.98 30.61 -14.94
C THR A 185 12.54 31.88 -15.66
N VAL A 186 11.26 32.23 -15.51
CA VAL A 186 10.67 33.44 -16.10
C VAL A 186 10.40 34.51 -15.05
N PHE A 187 10.29 34.11 -13.77
CA PHE A 187 10.14 35.02 -12.64
C PHE A 187 10.77 34.40 -11.42
N LYS A 188 11.45 35.22 -10.61
CA LYS A 188 12.13 34.82 -9.39
C LYS A 188 11.86 35.81 -8.26
N LEU A 189 11.50 35.29 -7.10
CA LEU A 189 11.52 36.02 -5.84
C LEU A 189 12.68 35.49 -5.01
N ALA A 190 13.71 36.29 -4.86
CA ALA A 190 14.89 35.92 -4.09
C ALA A 190 14.59 35.91 -2.59
N SER A 191 15.31 35.09 -1.84
CA SER A 191 15.26 35.02 -0.37
C SER A 191 15.58 36.37 0.29
N SER A 192 16.31 37.24 -0.41
CA SER A 192 16.60 38.63 -0.01
C SER A 192 15.41 39.61 -0.22
N GLY A 193 14.32 39.15 -0.87
CA GLY A 193 13.19 40.00 -1.27
C GLY A 193 13.34 40.65 -2.65
N ALA A 194 14.46 40.44 -3.37
CA ALA A 194 14.61 40.95 -4.72
C ALA A 194 13.75 40.19 -5.71
N VAL A 195 13.15 40.89 -6.68
CA VAL A 195 12.31 40.32 -7.74
C VAL A 195 13.06 40.45 -9.08
N THR A 196 13.10 39.35 -9.85
CA THR A 196 13.68 39.31 -11.17
C THR A 196 12.69 38.71 -12.15
N SER A 197 12.53 39.32 -13.33
CA SER A 197 11.73 38.80 -14.44
C SER A 197 12.58 38.65 -15.68
N ALA A 198 12.28 37.62 -16.49
CA ALA A 198 12.96 37.41 -17.77
C ALA A 198 12.58 38.44 -18.82
N ASP A 199 11.45 39.16 -18.64
CA ASP A 199 10.96 40.22 -19.51
C ASP A 199 10.42 41.38 -18.65
N ASN A 200 9.94 42.44 -19.31
CA ASN A 200 9.47 43.63 -18.64
C ASN A 200 8.35 43.40 -17.64
N ILE A 201 8.45 44.01 -16.47
CA ILE A 201 7.35 44.11 -15.53
C ILE A 201 6.58 45.39 -15.81
N THR A 202 5.33 45.28 -16.28
CA THR A 202 4.46 46.44 -16.44
C THR A 202 3.59 46.57 -15.21
N ALA A 203 3.81 47.60 -14.40
CA ALA A 203 2.99 47.93 -13.25
C ALA A 203 1.93 48.96 -13.68
N PHE A 204 0.66 48.57 -13.63
CA PHE A 204 -0.46 49.51 -13.80
C PHE A 204 -0.85 50.02 -12.40
N GLY A 205 -0.22 51.10 -12.00
CA GLY A 205 -0.66 51.88 -10.84
C GLY A 205 -1.45 53.06 -11.38
N THR A 206 -2.75 53.11 -11.11
CA THR A 206 -3.45 54.42 -11.04
C THR A 206 -3.13 55.01 -9.68
N PRO A 207 -2.63 56.23 -9.56
CA PRO A 207 -2.46 56.89 -8.30
C PRO A 207 -3.81 57.13 -7.64
#